data_8a2610413ab400fefd5a50ddcefa93a3
#
_entry.id   8a2610413ab400fefd5a50ddcefa93a3
#
_cell.length_a   1.000
_cell.length_b   1.000
_cell.length_c   1.000
_cell.angle_alpha   90.00
_cell.angle_beta   90.00
_cell.angle_gamma   90.00
#
_symmetry.space_group_name_H-M   'P 1'
#
loop_
_entity.id
_entity.type
_entity.pdbx_description
1 polymer ?
#
loop_
_entity_poly.entity_id
_entity_poly.type
_entity_poly.pdbx_seq_one_letter_code
_entity_poly.pdbx_strand_id
1 'polypeptide(L)'
;MHDDTAFTEFVTFAVAGQMFGLPIARVQDVFKPSRITRVPLAGAEIAGVLNLRGRIVTAIDMRRRLDAGRREDGAPAMAIGIEARGESFGLLVDAVGEVLKLADVGRELNPINLNGKLAALSDGVYRLEGQLLVVLDVDRVLDLRDGRMAA
;
A
#
# COMPACT_ATOMS: atom_id res chain seq x y z
N MET A 1 -36.73 6.24 10.19
CA MET A 1 -35.81 5.24 9.71
C MET A 1 -34.43 5.86 9.56
N HIS A 2 -33.44 5.25 10.08
CA HIS A 2 -32.13 5.79 9.84
C HIS A 2 -31.36 4.90 8.86
N ASP A 3 -30.42 5.52 8.22
CA ASP A 3 -29.59 4.87 7.21
C ASP A 3 -28.42 4.20 7.90
N ASP A 4 -28.35 2.88 7.81
CA ASP A 4 -27.25 2.13 8.43
C ASP A 4 -26.06 2.01 7.52
N THR A 5 -26.05 2.69 6.38
CA THR A 5 -24.94 2.59 5.45
C THR A 5 -23.71 3.25 6.04
N ALA A 6 -22.68 2.45 6.23
CA ALA A 6 -21.39 2.95 6.66
C ALA A 6 -20.50 3.10 5.43
N PHE A 7 -19.63 4.09 5.49
CA PHE A 7 -18.69 4.39 4.42
C PHE A 7 -17.27 4.39 4.96
N THR A 8 -16.33 4.06 4.11
CA THR A 8 -14.92 4.20 4.43
C THR A 8 -14.28 5.04 3.33
N GLU A 9 -13.40 5.94 3.75
CA GLU A 9 -12.63 6.73 2.80
C GLU A 9 -11.31 6.04 2.55
N PHE A 10 -10.93 5.95 1.28
CA PHE A 10 -9.70 5.29 0.87
C PHE A 10 -8.81 6.25 0.13
N VAL A 11 -7.53 6.24 0.47
CA VAL A 11 -6.52 6.85 -0.38
C VAL A 11 -6.23 5.84 -1.48
N THR A 12 -6.40 6.25 -2.73
CA THR A 12 -6.17 5.35 -3.85
C THR A 12 -4.77 5.56 -4.43
N PHE A 13 -4.22 4.51 -5.00
CA PHE A 13 -2.92 4.58 -5.63
C PHE A 13 -2.81 3.46 -6.65
N ALA A 14 -1.80 3.58 -7.50
CA ALA A 14 -1.59 2.60 -8.57
C ALA A 14 -0.21 1.98 -8.44
N VAL A 15 -0.15 0.68 -8.68
CA VAL A 15 1.10 -0.06 -8.81
C VAL A 15 0.93 -0.99 -9.99
N ALA A 16 1.82 -0.85 -10.98
CA ALA A 16 1.83 -1.69 -12.18
C ALA A 16 0.46 -1.72 -12.86
N GLY A 17 -0.21 -0.59 -12.90
CA GLY A 17 -1.48 -0.46 -13.60
C GLY A 17 -2.71 -0.91 -12.82
N GLN A 18 -2.53 -1.45 -11.63
CA GLN A 18 -3.64 -1.89 -10.78
C GLN A 18 -3.95 -0.83 -9.74
N MET A 19 -5.23 -0.56 -9.52
CA MET A 19 -5.66 0.41 -8.51
C MET A 19 -5.82 -0.28 -7.16
N PHE A 20 -5.30 0.39 -6.13
CA PHE A 20 -5.38 -0.07 -4.76
C PHE A 20 -5.96 1.01 -3.87
N GLY A 21 -6.43 0.61 -2.70
CA GLY A 21 -6.91 1.55 -1.70
C GLY A 21 -6.44 1.18 -0.32
N LEU A 22 -6.17 2.21 0.49
CA LEU A 22 -5.87 2.05 1.90
C LEU A 22 -6.83 2.92 2.68
N PRO A 23 -7.38 2.43 3.81
CA PRO A 23 -8.23 3.29 4.63
C PRO A 23 -7.48 4.55 5.02
N ILE A 24 -8.12 5.70 4.85
CA ILE A 24 -7.45 6.98 5.12
C ILE A 24 -6.98 7.07 6.56
N ALA A 25 -7.66 6.37 7.46
CA ALA A 25 -7.29 6.38 8.87
C ALA A 25 -5.90 5.78 9.12
N ARG A 26 -5.40 4.95 8.20
CA ARG A 26 -4.08 4.34 8.33
C ARG A 26 -2.98 5.16 7.64
N VAL A 27 -3.34 6.19 6.89
CA VAL A 27 -2.38 6.98 6.13
C VAL A 27 -2.01 8.22 6.91
N GLN A 28 -0.72 8.42 7.15
CA GLN A 28 -0.25 9.62 7.85
C GLN A 28 -0.02 10.77 6.88
N ASP A 29 0.63 10.47 5.77
CA ASP A 29 0.90 11.50 4.77
C ASP A 29 1.24 10.85 3.45
N VAL A 30 1.35 11.68 2.42
CA VAL A 30 1.80 11.28 1.11
C VAL A 30 2.93 12.21 0.75
N PHE A 31 4.04 11.68 0.30
CA PHE A 31 5.19 12.52 0.01
C PHE A 31 5.99 11.95 -1.16
N LYS A 32 6.81 12.81 -1.74
CA LYS A 32 7.73 12.39 -2.78
C LYS A 32 9.01 11.90 -2.11
N PRO A 33 9.39 10.64 -2.31
CA PRO A 33 10.62 10.16 -1.66
C PRO A 33 11.83 10.86 -2.26
N SER A 34 12.75 11.27 -1.40
CA SER A 34 13.94 11.94 -1.86
C SER A 34 15.11 10.96 -1.90
N ARG A 35 15.81 10.81 -0.81
CA ARG A 35 17.01 10.00 -0.78
C ARG A 35 16.75 8.73 0.04
N ILE A 36 16.85 7.59 -0.61
CA ILE A 36 16.64 6.31 0.06
C ILE A 36 17.99 5.63 0.18
N THR A 37 18.36 5.28 1.41
CA THR A 37 19.60 4.59 1.71
C THR A 37 19.31 3.10 1.84
N ARG A 38 19.97 2.28 1.04
CA ARG A 38 19.75 0.84 1.09
C ARG A 38 20.28 0.29 2.41
N VAL A 39 19.56 -0.70 2.93
CA VAL A 39 19.96 -1.40 4.14
C VAL A 39 20.52 -2.75 3.70
N PRO A 40 21.80 -3.03 3.95
CA PRO A 40 22.38 -4.31 3.55
C PRO A 40 21.66 -5.47 4.21
N LEU A 41 21.47 -6.53 3.47
CA LEU A 41 20.87 -7.79 3.95
C LEU A 41 19.39 -7.66 4.29
N ALA A 42 18.78 -6.52 4.00
CA ALA A 42 17.32 -6.41 4.12
C ALA A 42 16.67 -7.19 2.97
N GLY A 43 15.42 -7.58 3.18
CA GLY A 43 14.69 -8.32 2.15
C GLY A 43 14.46 -7.48 0.91
N ALA A 44 14.11 -8.18 -0.19
CA ALA A 44 13.91 -7.53 -1.47
C ALA A 44 12.79 -6.48 -1.44
N GLU A 45 11.81 -6.67 -0.56
CA GLU A 45 10.68 -5.74 -0.45
C GLU A 45 11.09 -4.42 0.21
N ILE A 46 12.20 -4.41 0.94
CA ILE A 46 12.65 -3.20 1.62
C ILE A 46 13.60 -2.46 0.70
N ALA A 47 13.15 -1.30 0.21
CA ALA A 47 13.98 -0.47 -0.65
C ALA A 47 15.12 0.18 0.13
N GLY A 48 14.87 0.47 1.41
CA GLY A 48 15.86 1.11 2.26
C GLY A 48 15.19 1.97 3.31
N VAL A 49 15.92 2.94 3.81
CA VAL A 49 15.38 3.88 4.78
C VAL A 49 15.60 5.30 4.27
N LEU A 50 14.75 6.20 4.72
CA LEU A 50 14.90 7.60 4.39
C LEU A 50 14.58 8.43 5.62
N ASN A 51 15.01 9.69 5.59
CA ASN A 51 14.72 10.63 6.66
C ASN A 51 13.63 11.56 6.18
N LEU A 52 12.54 11.62 6.93
CA LEU A 52 11.43 12.52 6.62
C LEU A 52 11.23 13.42 7.84
N ARG A 53 11.68 14.66 7.71
CA ARG A 53 11.55 15.65 8.76
C ARG A 53 12.08 15.16 10.10
N GLY A 54 13.28 14.56 10.08
CA GLY A 54 13.92 14.06 11.29
C GLY A 54 13.46 12.70 11.76
N ARG A 55 12.56 12.06 11.02
CA ARG A 55 12.04 10.75 11.37
C ARG A 55 12.55 9.72 10.37
N ILE A 56 12.97 8.58 10.87
CA ILE A 56 13.44 7.49 10.02
C ILE A 56 12.23 6.70 9.53
N VAL A 57 12.15 6.54 8.22
CA VAL A 57 11.04 5.85 7.56
C VAL A 57 11.61 4.67 6.78
N THR A 58 11.05 3.49 7.00
CA THR A 58 11.43 2.31 6.22
C THR A 58 10.59 2.29 4.94
N ALA A 59 11.26 2.27 3.81
CA ALA A 59 10.61 2.30 2.50
C ALA A 59 10.36 0.89 2.02
N ILE A 60 9.09 0.59 1.73
CA ILE A 60 8.66 -0.70 1.19
C ILE A 60 8.39 -0.53 -0.29
N ASP A 61 9.05 -1.33 -1.11
CA ASP A 61 8.85 -1.32 -2.55
C ASP A 61 7.60 -2.14 -2.86
N MET A 62 6.51 -1.46 -3.18
CA MET A 62 5.23 -2.13 -3.39
C MET A 62 5.24 -3.02 -4.63
N ARG A 63 6.02 -2.67 -5.64
CA ARG A 63 6.12 -3.57 -6.79
C ARG A 63 6.73 -4.91 -6.39
N ARG A 64 7.77 -4.86 -5.55
CA ARG A 64 8.38 -6.08 -5.02
C ARG A 64 7.43 -6.81 -4.08
N ARG A 65 6.76 -6.05 -3.23
CA ARG A 65 5.84 -6.64 -2.26
C ARG A 65 4.68 -7.36 -2.93
N LEU A 66 4.22 -6.84 -4.07
CA LEU A 66 3.12 -7.41 -4.83
C LEU A 66 3.59 -8.33 -5.96
N ASP A 67 4.89 -8.50 -6.09
CA ASP A 67 5.48 -9.33 -7.15
C ASP A 67 5.04 -8.84 -8.53
N ALA A 68 5.10 -7.52 -8.71
CA ALA A 68 4.57 -6.88 -9.92
C ALA A 68 5.67 -6.43 -10.89
N GLY A 69 6.91 -6.86 -10.66
CA GLY A 69 8.01 -6.50 -11.54
C GLY A 69 8.61 -5.15 -11.20
N ARG A 70 9.65 -4.77 -11.93
CA ARG A 70 10.37 -3.52 -11.68
C ARG A 70 9.79 -2.40 -12.51
N ARG A 71 9.92 -1.19 -12.00
CA ARG A 71 9.64 -0.01 -12.82
C ARG A 71 10.73 0.14 -13.87
N GLU A 72 10.33 0.58 -15.04
CA GLU A 72 11.31 0.74 -16.11
C GLU A 72 12.30 1.85 -15.82
N ASP A 73 11.82 2.94 -15.23
CA ASP A 73 12.69 4.07 -14.91
C ASP A 73 13.40 3.89 -13.58
N GLY A 74 13.11 2.81 -12.88
CA GLY A 74 13.80 2.46 -11.64
C GLY A 74 13.49 3.31 -10.43
N ALA A 75 12.62 4.31 -10.54
CA ALA A 75 12.34 5.20 -9.43
C ALA A 75 10.85 5.21 -9.09
N PRO A 76 10.49 5.14 -7.81
CA PRO A 76 9.11 5.29 -7.42
C PRO A 76 8.67 6.74 -7.57
N ALA A 77 7.39 6.95 -7.87
CA ALA A 77 6.88 8.29 -8.04
C ALA A 77 6.48 8.92 -6.71
N MET A 78 5.87 8.13 -5.81
CA MET A 78 5.33 8.66 -4.57
C MET A 78 5.49 7.64 -3.44
N ALA A 79 5.38 8.13 -2.21
CA ALA A 79 5.38 7.28 -1.03
C ALA A 79 4.17 7.61 -0.18
N ILE A 80 3.56 6.57 0.37
CA ILE A 80 2.43 6.72 1.29
C ILE A 80 2.94 6.37 2.68
N GLY A 81 2.90 7.36 3.58
CA GLY A 81 3.41 7.20 4.93
C GLY A 81 2.40 6.54 5.84
N ILE A 82 2.85 5.52 6.54
CA ILE A 82 2.03 4.73 7.44
C ILE A 82 2.80 4.53 8.72
N GLU A 83 2.09 4.52 9.84
CA GLU A 83 2.69 4.15 11.11
C GLU A 83 2.08 2.86 11.61
N ALA A 84 2.89 1.93 12.08
CA ALA A 84 2.43 0.69 12.65
C ALA A 84 3.37 0.28 13.76
N ARG A 85 2.81 -0.04 14.91
CA ARG A 85 3.56 -0.52 16.07
C ARG A 85 4.73 0.40 16.42
N GLY A 86 4.52 1.68 16.32
CA GLY A 86 5.52 2.67 16.69
C GLY A 86 6.59 2.92 15.64
N GLU A 87 6.48 2.28 14.48
CA GLU A 87 7.45 2.45 13.40
C GLU A 87 6.80 3.16 12.22
N SER A 88 7.62 3.92 11.50
CA SER A 88 7.15 4.64 10.31
C SER A 88 7.58 3.91 9.06
N PHE A 89 6.63 3.76 8.14
CA PHE A 89 6.86 3.09 6.85
C PHE A 89 6.41 4.00 5.73
N GLY A 90 7.07 3.88 4.59
CA GLY A 90 6.63 4.54 3.37
C GLY A 90 6.43 3.51 2.29
N LEU A 91 5.21 3.40 1.78
CA LEU A 91 4.92 2.49 0.68
C LEU A 91 5.23 3.19 -0.63
N LEU A 92 6.20 2.68 -1.37
CA LEU A 92 6.60 3.28 -2.64
C LEU A 92 5.67 2.78 -3.72
N VAL A 93 4.96 3.70 -4.35
CA VAL A 93 3.94 3.39 -5.34
C VAL A 93 4.20 4.17 -6.62
N ASP A 94 3.52 3.76 -7.70
CA ASP A 94 3.72 4.42 -9.00
C ASP A 94 3.04 5.78 -9.05
N ALA A 95 1.84 5.87 -8.49
CA ALA A 95 1.08 7.12 -8.50
C ALA A 95 0.05 7.09 -7.39
N VAL A 96 -0.30 8.25 -6.87
CA VAL A 96 -1.37 8.39 -5.88
C VAL A 96 -2.54 9.10 -6.55
N GLY A 97 -3.74 8.56 -6.33
CA GLY A 97 -4.94 9.11 -6.91
C GLY A 97 -5.81 9.84 -5.90
N GLU A 98 -7.10 9.86 -6.17
CA GLU A 98 -8.05 10.58 -5.34
C GLU A 98 -8.41 9.78 -4.09
N VAL A 99 -8.95 10.49 -3.11
CA VAL A 99 -9.59 9.84 -1.97
C VAL A 99 -11.02 9.50 -2.39
N LEU A 100 -11.39 8.24 -2.21
CA LEU A 100 -12.73 7.77 -2.55
C LEU A 100 -13.46 7.37 -1.30
N LYS A 101 -14.73 7.78 -1.21
CA LYS A 101 -15.61 7.40 -0.11
C LYS A 101 -16.52 6.30 -0.64
N LEU A 102 -16.40 5.10 -0.12
CA LEU A 102 -17.11 3.94 -0.64
C LEU A 102 -17.91 3.28 0.46
N ALA A 103 -19.11 2.81 0.09
CA ALA A 103 -19.99 2.15 1.03
C ALA A 103 -19.41 0.79 1.42
N ASP A 104 -19.39 0.50 2.71
CA ASP A 104 -18.83 -0.77 3.19
C ASP A 104 -19.57 -1.96 2.61
N VAL A 105 -20.89 -1.83 2.40
CA VAL A 105 -21.67 -2.92 1.83
C VAL A 105 -21.29 -3.25 0.39
N GLY A 106 -20.58 -2.35 -0.28
CA GLY A 106 -20.13 -2.60 -1.66
C GLY A 106 -18.84 -3.39 -1.74
N ARG A 107 -18.20 -3.66 -0.62
CA ARG A 107 -16.94 -4.42 -0.63
C ARG A 107 -17.24 -5.89 -0.88
N GLU A 108 -16.55 -6.47 -1.83
CA GLU A 108 -16.76 -7.84 -2.23
C GLU A 108 -15.55 -8.69 -1.86
N LEU A 109 -15.77 -9.98 -1.80
CA LEU A 109 -14.68 -10.94 -1.61
C LEU A 109 -13.78 -10.92 -2.83
N ASN A 110 -12.54 -11.37 -2.65
CA ASN A 110 -11.61 -11.42 -3.76
C ASN A 110 -12.14 -12.29 -4.88
N PRO A 111 -12.03 -11.82 -6.13
CA PRO A 111 -12.35 -12.68 -7.27
C PRO A 111 -11.45 -13.90 -7.27
N ILE A 112 -11.98 -15.00 -7.80
CA ILE A 112 -11.26 -16.27 -7.78
C ILE A 112 -9.99 -16.19 -8.62
N ASN A 113 -9.98 -15.32 -9.63
CA ASN A 113 -8.82 -15.17 -10.50
C ASN A 113 -7.84 -14.09 -10.04
N LEU A 114 -8.02 -13.56 -8.84
CA LEU A 114 -7.08 -12.57 -8.34
C LEU A 114 -5.74 -13.26 -8.07
N ASN A 115 -4.65 -12.61 -8.48
CA ASN A 115 -3.30 -13.10 -8.26
C ASN A 115 -3.12 -13.49 -6.80
N GLY A 116 -2.48 -14.63 -6.54
CA GLY A 116 -2.35 -15.15 -5.18
C GLY A 116 -1.64 -14.21 -4.24
N LYS A 117 -0.61 -13.50 -4.73
CA LYS A 117 0.09 -12.53 -3.88
C LYS A 117 -0.82 -11.37 -3.51
N LEU A 118 -1.58 -10.87 -4.48
CA LEU A 118 -2.57 -9.84 -4.22
C LEU A 118 -3.65 -10.32 -3.27
N ALA A 119 -4.15 -11.53 -3.50
CA ALA A 119 -5.20 -12.09 -2.66
C ALA A 119 -4.76 -12.19 -1.21
N ALA A 120 -3.48 -12.54 -0.99
CA ALA A 120 -2.95 -12.68 0.36
C ALA A 120 -2.91 -11.36 1.11
N LEU A 121 -2.79 -10.25 0.40
CA LEU A 121 -2.68 -8.93 1.02
C LEU A 121 -3.98 -8.14 0.95
N SER A 122 -4.99 -8.67 0.28
CA SER A 122 -6.24 -7.97 0.03
C SER A 122 -7.22 -8.16 1.17
N ASP A 123 -7.93 -7.09 1.49
CA ASP A 123 -9.04 -7.12 2.45
C ASP A 123 -10.36 -6.95 1.70
N GLY A 124 -10.41 -7.41 0.46
CA GLY A 124 -11.59 -7.31 -0.38
C GLY A 124 -11.39 -6.36 -1.53
N VAL A 125 -12.41 -6.25 -2.36
CA VAL A 125 -12.34 -5.44 -3.56
C VAL A 125 -13.61 -4.63 -3.73
N TYR A 126 -13.49 -3.56 -4.51
CA TYR A 126 -14.64 -2.79 -4.99
C TYR A 126 -14.63 -2.82 -6.51
N ARG A 127 -15.79 -3.05 -7.10
CA ARG A 127 -15.92 -2.96 -8.55
C ARG A 127 -16.31 -1.54 -8.89
N LEU A 128 -15.37 -0.80 -9.42
CA LEU A 128 -15.64 0.55 -9.88
C LEU A 128 -15.86 0.52 -11.38
N GLU A 129 -16.38 1.62 -11.89
CA GLU A 129 -16.66 1.69 -13.32
C GLU A 129 -15.36 1.51 -14.10
N GLY A 130 -15.28 0.43 -14.85
CA GLY A 130 -14.13 0.16 -15.70
C GLY A 130 -12.90 -0.40 -15.00
N GLN A 131 -12.94 -0.61 -13.68
CA GLN A 131 -11.75 -1.12 -13.02
C GLN A 131 -12.07 -1.71 -11.65
N LEU A 132 -11.12 -2.46 -11.14
CA LEU A 132 -11.22 -3.10 -9.85
C LEU A 132 -10.30 -2.39 -8.88
N LEU A 133 -10.82 -2.02 -7.72
CA LEU A 133 -10.02 -1.44 -6.64
C LEU A 133 -9.77 -2.53 -5.61
N VAL A 134 -8.50 -2.83 -5.36
CA VAL A 134 -8.12 -3.83 -4.35
C VAL A 134 -7.80 -3.12 -3.05
N VAL A 135 -8.54 -3.45 -2.00
CA VAL A 135 -8.29 -2.86 -0.68
C VAL A 135 -7.18 -3.67 -0.02
N LEU A 136 -6.12 -3.01 0.38
CA LEU A 136 -5.00 -3.68 1.02
C LEU A 136 -5.15 -3.65 2.53
N ASP A 137 -4.81 -4.77 3.15
CA ASP A 137 -4.71 -4.88 4.60
C ASP A 137 -3.31 -4.41 5.00
N VAL A 138 -3.23 -3.26 5.68
CA VAL A 138 -1.96 -2.64 6.01
C VAL A 138 -1.07 -3.59 6.80
N ASP A 139 -1.64 -4.27 7.78
CA ASP A 139 -0.84 -5.13 8.64
C ASP A 139 -0.27 -6.30 7.86
N ARG A 140 -1.03 -6.84 6.91
CA ARG A 140 -0.51 -7.90 6.06
C ARG A 140 0.57 -7.39 5.12
N VAL A 141 0.40 -6.19 4.59
CA VAL A 141 1.42 -5.60 3.73
C VAL A 141 2.73 -5.46 4.48
N LEU A 142 2.66 -5.07 5.75
CA LEU A 142 3.86 -4.85 6.56
C LEU A 142 4.39 -6.11 7.22
N ASP A 143 3.70 -7.23 7.08
CA ASP A 143 4.13 -8.49 7.68
C ASP A 143 5.11 -9.19 6.75
N LEU A 144 6.38 -8.90 6.91
CA LEU A 144 7.45 -9.49 6.11
C LEU A 144 7.99 -10.69 6.88
N ARG A 145 7.27 -11.79 6.81
CA ARG A 145 7.48 -12.92 7.70
C ARG A 145 8.77 -13.68 7.54
N ASP A 146 9.45 -13.48 6.47
CA ASP A 146 10.72 -14.18 6.28
C ASP A 146 11.83 -13.60 7.16
N GLY A 147 11.45 -12.81 8.14
CA GLY A 147 12.37 -12.37 9.18
C GLY A 147 13.09 -11.09 8.90
N ARG A 148 12.85 -10.48 7.77
CA ARG A 148 13.61 -9.30 7.40
C ARG A 148 13.25 -8.06 8.20
N MET A 149 12.02 -8.00 8.69
CA MET A 149 11.60 -6.89 9.53
C MET A 149 11.75 -7.21 11.00
N ALA A 150 12.02 -8.45 11.34
CA ALA A 150 12.23 -8.82 12.72
C ALA A 150 13.57 -8.25 13.18
N ALA A 151 13.53 -7.59 14.28
CA ALA A 151 14.76 -7.05 14.84
C ALA A 151 15.56 -8.18 15.44
#